data_0cd0d559f26b09b1357545c9759ea89f
#
_entry.id   0cd0d559f26b09b1357545c9759ea89f
#
_cell.length_a   1.000
_cell.length_b   1.000
_cell.length_c   1.000
_cell.angle_alpha   90.00
_cell.angle_beta   90.00
_cell.angle_gamma   90.00
#
_symmetry.space_group_name_H-M   'P 1'
#
loop_
_entity.id
_entity.type
_entity.pdbx_description
1 polymer ?
#
loop_
_entity_poly.entity_id
_entity_poly.type
_entity_poly.pdbx_seq_one_letter_code
_entity_poly.pdbx_strand_id
1 'polypeptide(L)'
;MKIFVLDTSSKAASAAVWEDGHLLADCWQNTGRTHSVTSLPMAESLLAGCSRTLEEMDALAVTAGPGSFTGLRIGMAMVKGMGFALDKPCIPLSTL
;
A
#
# COMPACT_ATOMS: atom_id res chain seq x y z
N MET A 1 -1.21 9.41 14.30
CA MET A 1 -1.75 9.24 12.95
C MET A 1 -1.28 7.92 12.37
N LYS A 2 -2.19 7.14 11.85
CA LYS A 2 -1.90 5.82 11.27
C LYS A 2 -2.00 5.90 9.75
N ILE A 3 -0.98 5.41 9.06
CA ILE A 3 -0.92 5.47 7.59
C ILE A 3 -0.54 4.10 7.05
N PHE A 4 -1.30 3.62 6.08
CA PHE A 4 -0.96 2.45 5.30
C PHE A 4 -0.37 2.89 3.96
N VAL A 5 0.78 2.33 3.59
CA VAL A 5 1.50 2.70 2.36
C VAL A 5 1.63 1.48 1.47
N LEU A 6 1.30 1.63 0.19
CA LEU A 6 1.48 0.59 -0.81
C LEU A 6 2.40 1.12 -1.91
N ASP A 7 3.44 0.35 -2.24
CA ASP A 7 4.39 0.67 -3.30
C ASP A 7 4.40 -0.44 -4.35
N THR A 8 3.94 -0.12 -5.55
CA THR A 8 3.93 -1.01 -6.70
C THR A 8 4.74 -0.44 -7.86
N SER A 9 5.68 0.45 -7.58
CA SER A 9 6.44 1.18 -8.60
C SER A 9 7.53 0.36 -9.27
N SER A 10 7.85 -0.82 -8.74
CA SER A 10 8.87 -1.70 -9.29
C SER A 10 8.30 -3.10 -9.49
N LYS A 11 9.15 -4.05 -9.89
CA LYS A 11 8.74 -5.46 -10.02
C LYS A 11 8.34 -6.04 -8.68
N ALA A 12 8.97 -5.60 -7.61
CA ALA A 12 8.58 -5.98 -6.26
C ALA A 12 7.44 -5.10 -5.79
N ALA A 13 6.54 -5.67 -5.02
CA ALA A 13 5.52 -4.91 -4.30
C ALA A 13 5.93 -4.80 -2.84
N SER A 14 5.65 -3.67 -2.22
CA SER A 14 5.91 -3.50 -0.80
C SER A 14 4.76 -2.74 -0.15
N ALA A 15 4.60 -2.96 1.14
CA ALA A 15 3.60 -2.27 1.94
C ALA A 15 4.17 -1.99 3.32
N ALA A 16 3.67 -0.95 3.96
CA ALA A 16 4.12 -0.56 5.28
C ALA A 16 2.97 0.07 6.06
N VAL A 17 3.06 -0.03 7.38
CA VAL A 17 2.12 0.63 8.30
C VAL A 17 2.93 1.53 9.23
N TRP A 18 2.57 2.81 9.26
CA TRP A 18 3.18 3.80 10.14
C TRP A 18 2.17 4.27 11.17
N GLU A 19 2.61 4.48 12.39
CA GLU A 19 1.79 5.00 13.47
C GLU A 19 2.60 6.01 14.26
N ASP A 20 2.12 7.27 14.29
CA ASP A 20 2.74 8.36 15.05
C ASP A 20 4.23 8.54 14.73
N GLY A 21 4.58 8.44 13.45
CA GLY A 21 5.95 8.60 12.99
C GLY A 21 6.84 7.38 13.15
N HIS A 22 6.30 6.26 13.63
CA HIS A 22 7.05 5.01 13.80
C HIS A 22 6.58 3.97 12.80
N LEU A 23 7.52 3.27 12.20
CA LEU A 23 7.22 2.13 11.33
C LEU A 23 6.82 0.93 12.19
N LEU A 24 5.55 0.52 12.11
CA LEU A 24 5.06 -0.64 12.85
C LEU A 24 5.42 -1.94 12.16
N ALA A 25 5.25 -2.00 10.85
CA ALA A 25 5.49 -3.20 10.08
C ALA A 25 5.70 -2.85 8.62
N ASP A 26 6.48 -3.66 7.92
CA ASP A 26 6.62 -3.56 6.48
C ASP A 26 6.80 -4.94 5.89
N CYS A 27 6.51 -5.09 4.60
CA CYS A 27 6.75 -6.31 3.87
C CYS A 27 7.08 -5.99 2.42
N TRP A 28 7.76 -6.94 1.78
CA TRP A 28 8.24 -6.81 0.43
C TRP A 28 8.14 -8.17 -0.24
N GLN A 29 7.61 -8.19 -1.46
CA GLN A 29 7.48 -9.42 -2.23
C GLN A 29 7.91 -9.21 -3.68
N ASN A 30 8.70 -10.15 -4.19
CA ASN A 30 9.08 -10.22 -5.58
C ASN A 30 8.90 -11.66 -6.06
N THR A 31 7.65 -12.03 -6.32
CA THR A 31 7.29 -13.40 -6.65
C THR A 31 7.24 -13.66 -8.15
N GLY A 32 7.48 -12.65 -8.98
CA GLY A 32 7.30 -12.74 -10.43
C GLY A 32 5.84 -12.68 -10.87
N ARG A 33 4.89 -12.56 -9.94
CA ARG A 33 3.47 -12.42 -10.24
C ARG A 33 3.11 -10.96 -10.44
N THR A 34 1.94 -10.71 -11.01
CA THR A 34 1.45 -9.35 -11.19
C THR A 34 1.04 -8.74 -9.85
N HIS A 35 1.16 -7.42 -9.73
CA HIS A 35 0.78 -6.72 -8.51
C HIS A 35 -0.71 -6.89 -8.18
N SER A 36 -1.56 -7.05 -9.18
CA SER A 36 -2.99 -7.28 -8.94
C SER A 36 -3.27 -8.60 -8.22
N VAL A 37 -2.36 -9.58 -8.35
CA VAL A 37 -2.49 -10.88 -7.70
C VAL A 37 -1.90 -10.86 -6.28
N THR A 38 -0.78 -10.14 -6.09
CA THR A 38 0.01 -10.24 -4.86
C THR A 38 -0.24 -9.13 -3.83
N SER A 39 -0.70 -7.95 -4.29
CA SER A 39 -0.74 -6.78 -3.41
C SER A 39 -1.79 -6.88 -2.31
N LEU A 40 -2.99 -7.34 -2.60
CA LEU A 40 -4.04 -7.42 -1.58
C LEU A 40 -3.76 -8.50 -0.52
N PRO A 41 -3.38 -9.74 -0.88
CA PRO A 41 -2.97 -10.72 0.12
C PRO A 41 -1.79 -10.25 0.97
N MET A 42 -0.82 -9.55 0.37
CA MET A 42 0.31 -8.99 1.08
C MET A 42 -0.14 -7.96 2.11
N ALA A 43 -1.03 -7.06 1.72
CA ALA A 43 -1.57 -6.04 2.63
C ALA A 43 -2.33 -6.68 3.79
N GLU A 44 -3.15 -7.70 3.52
CA GLU A 44 -3.89 -8.40 4.55
C GLU A 44 -2.96 -9.09 5.55
N SER A 45 -1.91 -9.75 5.07
CA SER A 45 -0.91 -10.39 5.93
C SER A 45 -0.18 -9.37 6.80
N LEU A 46 0.20 -8.24 6.22
CA LEU A 46 0.90 -7.19 6.94
C LEU A 46 0.04 -6.64 8.08
N LEU A 47 -1.21 -6.33 7.79
CA LEU A 47 -2.12 -5.76 8.78
C LEU A 47 -2.42 -6.76 9.89
N ALA A 48 -2.64 -8.02 9.55
CA ALA A 48 -2.85 -9.07 10.55
C ALA A 48 -1.61 -9.23 11.44
N GLY A 49 -0.41 -9.14 10.85
CA GLY A 49 0.84 -9.29 11.59
C GLY A 49 1.07 -8.21 12.63
N CYS A 50 0.57 -7.00 12.41
CA CYS A 50 0.70 -5.91 13.39
C CYS A 50 -0.59 -5.64 14.16
N SER A 51 -1.59 -6.50 14.02
CA SER A 51 -2.89 -6.39 14.71
C SER A 51 -3.60 -5.07 14.42
N ARG A 52 -3.56 -4.63 13.16
CA ARG A 52 -4.23 -3.42 12.69
C ARG A 52 -5.19 -3.74 11.56
N THR A 53 -6.14 -2.85 11.31
CA THR A 53 -7.08 -2.96 10.19
C THR A 53 -7.00 -1.71 9.33
N LEU A 54 -7.47 -1.80 8.08
CA LEU A 54 -7.53 -0.63 7.21
C LEU A 54 -8.49 0.43 7.74
N GLU A 55 -9.55 0.01 8.44
CA GLU A 55 -10.50 0.96 9.04
C GLU A 55 -9.87 1.84 10.10
N GLU A 56 -8.79 1.37 10.75
CA GLU A 56 -8.06 2.15 11.76
C GLU A 56 -7.16 3.22 11.15
N MET A 57 -6.85 3.11 9.86
CA MET A 57 -5.92 4.05 9.22
C MET A 57 -6.55 5.42 9.06
N ASP A 58 -5.74 6.46 9.28
CA ASP A 58 -6.16 7.85 9.03
C ASP A 58 -6.02 8.21 7.56
N ALA A 59 -5.10 7.58 6.86
CA ALA A 59 -4.86 7.82 5.44
C ALA A 59 -4.25 6.59 4.78
N LEU A 60 -4.44 6.48 3.47
CA LEU A 60 -3.82 5.46 2.63
C LEU A 60 -2.89 6.17 1.65
N ALA A 61 -1.65 5.71 1.53
CA ALA A 61 -0.68 6.30 0.62
C ALA A 61 -0.28 5.28 -0.44
N VAL A 62 0.03 5.77 -1.64
CA VAL A 62 0.43 4.91 -2.76
C VAL A 62 1.45 5.66 -3.60
N THR A 63 2.42 4.92 -4.14
CA THR A 63 3.40 5.49 -5.05
C THR A 63 2.71 5.86 -6.37
N ALA A 64 2.95 7.10 -6.83
CA ALA A 64 2.31 7.66 -8.02
C ALA A 64 3.29 7.88 -9.17
N GLY A 65 4.57 7.60 -8.99
CA GLY A 65 5.60 7.68 -10.01
C GLY A 65 6.80 8.54 -9.61
N PRO A 66 7.85 8.56 -10.41
CA PRO A 66 8.05 7.72 -11.59
C PRO A 66 8.33 6.25 -11.23
N GLY A 67 8.06 5.34 -12.18
CA GLY A 67 8.29 3.92 -11.98
C GLY A 67 7.61 3.10 -13.07
N SER A 68 7.35 1.80 -12.80
CA SER A 68 6.64 0.94 -13.73
C SER A 68 5.22 1.46 -13.93
N PHE A 69 4.89 1.81 -15.18
CA PHE A 69 3.58 2.40 -15.49
C PHE A 69 2.42 1.48 -15.12
N THR A 70 2.53 0.21 -15.47
CA THR A 70 1.47 -0.77 -15.18
C THR A 70 1.34 -0.99 -13.67
N GLY A 71 2.47 -1.15 -12.97
CA GLY A 71 2.46 -1.33 -11.52
C GLY A 71 1.86 -0.15 -10.79
N LEU A 72 2.22 1.08 -11.19
CA LEU A 72 1.66 2.28 -10.59
C LEU A 72 0.14 2.37 -10.75
N ARG A 73 -0.37 2.01 -11.93
CA ARG A 73 -1.82 2.04 -12.18
C ARG A 73 -2.56 1.04 -11.31
N ILE A 74 -2.01 -0.15 -11.14
CA ILE A 74 -2.61 -1.19 -10.30
C ILE A 74 -2.66 -0.72 -8.84
N GLY A 75 -1.54 -0.21 -8.33
CA GLY A 75 -1.47 0.27 -6.95
C GLY A 75 -2.40 1.44 -6.68
N MET A 76 -2.43 2.42 -7.59
CA MET A 76 -3.31 3.56 -7.46
C MET A 76 -4.78 3.16 -7.49
N ALA A 77 -5.15 2.23 -8.37
CA ALA A 77 -6.54 1.75 -8.44
C ALA A 77 -6.96 1.03 -7.17
N MET A 78 -6.07 0.20 -6.61
CA MET A 78 -6.33 -0.51 -5.37
C MET A 78 -6.53 0.44 -4.20
N VAL A 79 -5.62 1.40 -4.03
CA VAL A 79 -5.68 2.32 -2.89
C VAL A 79 -6.87 3.26 -3.03
N LYS A 80 -7.18 3.73 -4.22
CA LYS A 80 -8.38 4.55 -4.44
C LYS A 80 -9.65 3.78 -4.13
N GLY A 81 -9.73 2.50 -4.52
CA GLY A 81 -10.86 1.65 -4.19
C GLY A 81 -11.04 1.46 -2.69
N MET A 82 -9.93 1.18 -1.99
CA MET A 82 -9.95 1.06 -0.53
C MET A 82 -10.36 2.36 0.14
N GLY A 83 -9.79 3.48 -0.31
CA GLY A 83 -10.11 4.79 0.25
C GLY A 83 -11.58 5.17 0.07
N PHE A 84 -12.12 4.87 -1.11
CA PHE A 84 -13.54 5.11 -1.38
C PHE A 84 -14.43 4.24 -0.48
N ALA A 85 -14.12 2.94 -0.38
CA ALA A 85 -14.93 2.02 0.40
C ALA A 85 -14.90 2.34 1.90
N LEU A 86 -13.78 2.83 2.42
CA LEU A 86 -13.58 3.10 3.85
C LEU A 86 -13.67 4.58 4.21
N ASP A 87 -13.93 5.43 3.23
CA ASP A 87 -13.98 6.89 3.39
C ASP A 87 -12.67 7.43 3.99
N LYS A 88 -11.54 7.02 3.40
CA LYS A 88 -10.21 7.45 3.82
C LYS A 88 -9.53 8.26 2.74
N PRO A 89 -8.75 9.30 3.09
CA PRO A 89 -7.98 10.04 2.11
C PRO A 89 -6.87 9.18 1.50
N CYS A 90 -6.63 9.38 0.20
CA CYS A 90 -5.55 8.72 -0.52
C CYS A 90 -4.47 9.73 -0.84
N ILE A 91 -3.22 9.43 -0.48
CA ILE A 91 -2.08 10.33 -0.64
C ILE A 91 -1.15 9.77 -1.70
N PRO A 92 -0.94 10.46 -2.82
CA PRO A 92 0.06 10.05 -3.81
C PRO A 92 1.46 10.39 -3.31
N LEU A 93 2.40 9.47 -3.52
CA LEU A 93 3.79 9.65 -3.14
C LEU A 93 4.69 9.58 -4.37
N SER A 94 5.75 10.41 -4.37
CA SER A 94 6.80 10.31 -5.41
C SER A 94 7.71 9.13 -5.09
N THR A 95 8.16 8.43 -6.15
CA THR A 95 9.10 7.31 -6.03
C THR A 95 10.57 7.75 -6.13
N LEU A 96 10.82 9.03 -6.30
CA LEU A 96 12.18 9.56 -6.39
C LEU A 96 12.93 9.53 -5.07
#